data_74651f207c87641303a897897313ba38
#
_entry.id   74651f207c87641303a897897313ba38
#
_cell.length_a   1.000
_cell.length_b   1.000
_cell.length_c   1.000
_cell.angle_alpha   90.00
_cell.angle_beta   90.00
_cell.angle_gamma   90.00
#
_symmetry.space_group_name_H-M   'P 1'
#
loop_
_entity.id
_entity.type
_entity.pdbx_description
1 polymer ?
#
loop_
_entity_poly.entity_id
_entity_poly.type
_entity_poly.pdbx_seq_one_letter_code
_entity_poly.pdbx_strand_id
1 'polypeptide(L)'
;MDLKSGYPFWAISNGLGAPFPPLARDERCDLLVIGGGITGALFADRFSREGLDVVVLDQRDVGWGSTAASTALLQYEIDTHMVDLADRYGEDAAAAAYGACLDAVARVRARAAQLRVPQSKAESLY
;
A
#
# COMPACT_ATOMS: atom_id res chain seq x y z
N MET A 1 -4.69 -19.33 -3.35
CA MET A 1 -4.32 -19.86 -2.01
C MET A 1 -4.71 -18.83 -0.99
N ASP A 2 -5.47 -19.15 0.01
CA ASP A 2 -5.75 -18.25 1.12
C ASP A 2 -4.69 -18.50 2.21
N LEU A 3 -3.84 -17.50 2.43
CA LEU A 3 -2.71 -17.59 3.38
C LEU A 3 -3.11 -17.21 4.81
N LYS A 4 -4.41 -17.07 5.09
CA LYS A 4 -4.91 -16.63 6.39
C LYS A 4 -5.45 -17.79 7.19
N SER A 5 -5.17 -17.77 8.49
CA SER A 5 -5.88 -18.52 9.50
C SER A 5 -6.73 -17.54 10.32
N GLY A 6 -8.04 -17.64 10.22
CA GLY A 6 -8.96 -16.71 10.87
C GLY A 6 -9.08 -15.34 10.18
N TYR A 7 -9.72 -14.39 10.87
CA TYR A 7 -9.92 -13.04 10.36
C TYR A 7 -8.74 -12.14 10.76
N PRO A 8 -8.21 -11.33 9.81
CA PRO A 8 -7.16 -10.38 10.14
C PRO A 8 -7.67 -9.27 11.04
N PHE A 9 -6.79 -8.73 11.87
CA PHE A 9 -7.13 -7.69 12.86
C PHE A 9 -7.88 -6.50 12.26
N TRP A 10 -7.43 -6.00 11.12
CA TRP A 10 -8.03 -4.81 10.51
C TRP A 10 -9.45 -5.04 10.00
N ALA A 11 -9.77 -6.24 9.53
CA ALA A 11 -11.13 -6.58 9.14
C ALA A 11 -12.09 -6.63 10.34
N ILE A 12 -11.58 -7.00 11.53
CA ILE A 12 -12.37 -7.01 12.77
C ILE A 12 -12.50 -5.59 13.33
N SER A 13 -11.39 -4.84 13.38
CA SER A 13 -11.34 -3.50 13.99
C SER A 13 -12.10 -2.45 13.18
N ASN A 14 -11.96 -2.47 11.87
CA ASN A 14 -12.52 -1.43 10.99
C ASN A 14 -13.78 -1.90 10.23
N GLY A 15 -14.14 -3.16 10.37
CA GLY A 15 -15.17 -3.79 9.54
C GLY A 15 -14.67 -4.07 8.11
N LEU A 16 -15.53 -4.68 7.32
CA LEU A 16 -15.33 -4.77 5.88
C LEU A 16 -15.66 -3.41 5.28
N GLY A 17 -14.83 -2.94 4.35
CA GLY A 17 -15.13 -1.72 3.59
C GLY A 17 -16.46 -1.82 2.85
N ALA A 18 -16.89 -0.72 2.22
CA ALA A 18 -18.09 -0.75 1.40
C ALA A 18 -17.96 -1.82 0.30
N PRO A 19 -18.96 -2.69 0.13
CA PRO A 19 -18.94 -3.69 -0.92
C PRO A 19 -19.03 -2.99 -2.28
N PHE A 20 -18.16 -3.38 -3.20
CA PHE A 20 -18.26 -2.97 -4.59
C PHE A 20 -19.00 -4.05 -5.40
N PRO A 21 -19.81 -3.66 -6.39
CA PRO A 21 -20.53 -4.63 -7.20
C PRO A 21 -19.55 -5.43 -8.07
N PRO A 22 -19.87 -6.67 -8.42
CA PRO A 22 -19.09 -7.43 -9.39
C PRO A 22 -19.14 -6.75 -10.77
N LEU A 23 -18.09 -6.91 -11.55
CA LEU A 23 -18.06 -6.46 -12.92
C LEU A 23 -19.12 -7.24 -13.73
N ALA A 24 -20.17 -6.56 -14.16
CA ALA A 24 -21.31 -7.17 -14.84
C ALA A 24 -21.42 -6.80 -16.33
N ARG A 25 -20.53 -5.96 -16.83
CA ARG A 25 -20.53 -5.47 -18.21
C ARG A 25 -19.11 -5.11 -18.66
N ASP A 26 -18.96 -4.92 -19.97
CA ASP A 26 -17.72 -4.37 -20.52
C ASP A 26 -17.54 -2.92 -20.06
N GLU A 27 -16.34 -2.60 -19.56
CA GLU A 27 -15.95 -1.25 -19.12
C GLU A 27 -14.76 -0.79 -19.93
N ARG A 28 -14.63 0.54 -20.06
CA ARG A 28 -13.49 1.18 -20.67
C ARG A 28 -12.89 2.16 -19.67
N CYS A 29 -11.58 2.23 -19.60
CA CYS A 29 -10.85 3.13 -18.72
C CYS A 29 -9.49 3.48 -19.34
N ASP A 30 -8.86 4.51 -18.81
CA ASP A 30 -7.49 4.88 -19.18
C ASP A 30 -6.47 3.96 -18.49
N LEU A 31 -6.77 3.53 -17.25
CA LEU A 31 -5.91 2.66 -16.45
C LEU A 31 -6.71 1.58 -15.74
N LEU A 32 -6.38 0.33 -15.99
CA LEU A 32 -6.89 -0.80 -15.24
C LEU A 32 -5.87 -1.25 -14.18
N VAL A 33 -6.29 -1.25 -12.93
CA VAL A 33 -5.51 -1.76 -11.79
C VAL A 33 -6.08 -3.10 -11.35
N ILE A 34 -5.27 -4.15 -11.40
CA ILE A 34 -5.67 -5.49 -10.96
C ILE A 34 -5.12 -5.74 -9.56
N GLY A 35 -6.02 -5.82 -8.59
CA GLY A 35 -5.75 -5.98 -7.17
C GLY A 35 -6.00 -4.71 -6.36
N GLY A 36 -6.97 -4.77 -5.45
CA GLY A 36 -7.38 -3.69 -4.55
C GLY A 36 -6.64 -3.69 -3.20
N GLY A 37 -5.42 -4.21 -3.14
CA GLY A 37 -4.54 -4.07 -1.97
C GLY A 37 -3.91 -2.69 -1.88
N ILE A 38 -3.00 -2.48 -0.90
CA ILE A 38 -2.37 -1.17 -0.67
C ILE A 38 -1.65 -0.64 -1.91
N THR A 39 -0.97 -1.48 -2.65
CA THR A 39 -0.27 -1.07 -3.88
C THR A 39 -1.25 -0.57 -4.92
N GLY A 40 -2.30 -1.35 -5.24
CA GLY A 40 -3.31 -0.94 -6.20
C GLY A 40 -4.06 0.32 -5.77
N ALA A 41 -4.37 0.45 -4.48
CA ALA A 41 -5.01 1.65 -3.94
C ALA A 41 -4.14 2.91 -4.11
N LEU A 42 -2.82 2.81 -3.87
CA LEU A 42 -1.90 3.93 -4.06
C LEU A 42 -1.75 4.31 -5.55
N PHE A 43 -1.72 3.32 -6.44
CA PHE A 43 -1.73 3.58 -7.88
C PHE A 43 -3.04 4.25 -8.32
N ALA A 44 -4.17 3.70 -7.93
CA ALA A 44 -5.48 4.26 -8.27
C ALA A 44 -5.63 5.70 -7.76
N ASP A 45 -5.27 5.95 -6.50
CA ASP A 45 -5.29 7.31 -5.91
C ASP A 45 -4.40 8.28 -6.70
N ARG A 46 -3.19 7.84 -7.04
CA ARG A 46 -2.23 8.69 -7.75
C ARG A 46 -2.76 9.07 -9.13
N PHE A 47 -3.14 8.10 -9.93
CA PHE A 47 -3.51 8.33 -11.32
C PHE A 47 -4.89 8.97 -11.47
N SER A 48 -5.85 8.68 -10.58
CA SER A 48 -7.12 9.40 -10.54
C SER A 48 -6.93 10.89 -10.28
N ARG A 49 -5.99 11.27 -9.43
CA ARG A 49 -5.67 12.68 -9.18
C ARG A 49 -4.93 13.37 -10.32
N GLU A 50 -4.33 12.61 -11.21
CA GLU A 50 -3.79 13.12 -12.48
C GLU A 50 -4.88 13.26 -13.58
N GLY A 51 -6.12 12.89 -13.26
CA GLY A 51 -7.27 13.04 -14.14
C GLY A 51 -7.55 11.83 -15.03
N LEU A 52 -6.87 10.69 -14.83
CA LEU A 52 -7.17 9.47 -15.57
C LEU A 52 -8.44 8.82 -15.04
N ASP A 53 -9.19 8.20 -15.94
CA ASP A 53 -10.28 7.29 -15.61
C ASP A 53 -9.67 5.93 -15.19
N VAL A 54 -9.81 5.60 -13.90
CA VAL A 54 -9.16 4.43 -13.30
C VAL A 54 -10.18 3.43 -12.82
N VAL A 55 -10.08 2.20 -13.31
CA VAL A 55 -10.85 1.06 -12.81
C VAL A 55 -9.95 0.14 -11.99
N VAL A 56 -10.42 -0.23 -10.79
CA VAL A 56 -9.76 -1.23 -9.94
C VAL A 56 -10.60 -2.49 -9.92
N LEU A 57 -9.98 -3.62 -10.25
CA LEU A 57 -10.61 -4.93 -10.15
C LEU A 57 -9.89 -5.78 -9.09
N ASP A 58 -10.68 -6.40 -8.23
CA ASP A 58 -10.19 -7.41 -7.28
C ASP A 58 -11.10 -8.64 -7.30
N GLN A 59 -10.53 -9.79 -7.04
CA GLN A 59 -11.30 -11.04 -6.92
C GLN A 59 -12.05 -11.16 -5.59
N ARG A 60 -11.76 -10.27 -4.63
CA ARG A 60 -12.31 -10.21 -3.27
C ARG A 60 -12.58 -8.75 -2.91
N ASP A 61 -12.95 -8.52 -1.64
CA ASP A 61 -13.12 -7.15 -1.13
C ASP A 61 -11.81 -6.37 -1.13
N VAL A 62 -11.92 -5.05 -1.32
CA VAL A 62 -10.77 -4.14 -1.30
C VAL A 62 -10.04 -4.23 0.04
N GLY A 63 -8.72 -4.27 -0.02
CA GLY A 63 -7.86 -4.41 1.15
C GLY A 63 -7.77 -5.83 1.70
N TRP A 64 -8.56 -6.75 1.21
CA TRP A 64 -8.49 -8.15 1.61
C TRP A 64 -7.21 -8.81 1.06
N GLY A 65 -6.54 -9.64 1.80
CA GLY A 65 -5.27 -10.23 1.42
C GLY A 65 -4.14 -9.80 2.33
N SER A 66 -2.93 -9.67 1.82
CA SER A 66 -1.76 -9.25 2.59
C SER A 66 -1.93 -7.88 3.25
N THR A 67 -2.66 -6.97 2.63
CA THR A 67 -2.95 -5.64 3.20
C THR A 67 -3.69 -5.74 4.52
N ALA A 68 -4.73 -6.56 4.60
CA ALA A 68 -5.48 -6.77 5.85
C ALA A 68 -4.67 -7.53 6.92
N ALA A 69 -3.64 -8.26 6.54
CA ALA A 69 -2.76 -9.01 7.43
C ALA A 69 -1.48 -8.24 7.81
N SER A 70 -1.33 -7.00 7.35
CA SER A 70 -0.17 -6.17 7.65
C SER A 70 -0.17 -5.71 9.11
N THR A 71 1.00 -5.43 9.66
CA THR A 71 1.17 -4.75 10.96
C THR A 71 0.81 -3.28 10.90
N ALA A 72 0.65 -2.72 9.70
CA ALA A 72 0.45 -1.29 9.44
C ALA A 72 1.58 -0.38 9.93
N LEU A 73 2.75 -0.92 10.18
CA LEU A 73 3.95 -0.13 10.44
C LEU A 73 4.46 0.46 9.13
N LEU A 74 4.67 1.77 9.12
CA LEU A 74 5.33 2.50 8.04
C LEU A 74 6.74 2.82 8.50
N GLN A 75 7.70 2.15 7.90
CA GLN A 75 9.13 2.33 8.20
C GLN A 75 9.91 2.51 6.89
N TYR A 76 11.04 3.17 6.96
CA TYR A 76 11.92 3.39 5.81
C TYR A 76 12.98 2.29 5.71
N GLU A 77 13.24 1.60 6.81
CA GLU A 77 14.17 0.47 6.84
C GLU A 77 13.58 -0.68 5.99
N ILE A 78 14.44 -1.24 5.17
CA ILE A 78 14.15 -2.43 4.39
C ILE A 78 14.88 -3.62 5.00
N ASP A 79 14.46 -4.84 4.74
CA ASP A 79 15.01 -6.06 5.36
C ASP A 79 16.49 -6.32 5.07
N THR A 80 17.06 -5.60 4.11
CA THR A 80 18.50 -5.63 3.80
C THR A 80 19.16 -4.39 4.36
N HIS A 81 20.16 -4.54 5.21
CA HIS A 81 20.90 -3.41 5.74
C HIS A 81 21.58 -2.60 4.63
N MET A 82 21.68 -1.29 4.83
CA MET A 82 22.24 -0.38 3.84
C MET A 82 23.65 -0.78 3.40
N VAL A 83 24.47 -1.29 4.33
CA VAL A 83 25.85 -1.75 4.02
C VAL A 83 25.80 -2.95 3.08
N ASP A 84 24.96 -3.95 3.38
CA ASP A 84 24.81 -5.14 2.54
C ASP A 84 24.25 -4.81 1.15
N LEU A 85 23.38 -3.80 1.09
CA LEU A 85 22.84 -3.31 -0.17
C LEU A 85 23.91 -2.59 -0.99
N ALA A 86 24.74 -1.79 -0.32
CA ALA A 86 25.86 -1.09 -0.96
C ALA A 86 26.91 -2.07 -1.50
N ASP A 87 27.22 -3.11 -0.76
CA ASP A 87 28.16 -4.16 -1.20
C ASP A 87 27.66 -4.91 -2.47
N ARG A 88 26.34 -5.04 -2.61
CA ARG A 88 25.74 -5.76 -3.76
C ARG A 88 25.52 -4.87 -4.99
N TYR A 89 25.13 -3.62 -4.77
CA TYR A 89 24.62 -2.75 -5.84
C TYR A 89 25.33 -1.39 -5.92
N GLY A 90 26.27 -1.13 -5.03
CA GLY A 90 26.98 0.14 -4.92
C GLY A 90 26.31 1.14 -3.97
N GLU A 91 27.10 2.06 -3.42
CA GLU A 91 26.67 3.05 -2.42
C GLU A 91 25.54 3.96 -2.94
N ASP A 92 25.65 4.43 -4.19
CA ASP A 92 24.65 5.32 -4.79
C ASP A 92 23.27 4.64 -4.90
N ALA A 93 23.25 3.37 -5.31
CA ALA A 93 22.01 2.61 -5.41
C ALA A 93 21.39 2.34 -4.04
N ALA A 94 22.21 2.01 -3.04
CA ALA A 94 21.75 1.80 -1.67
C ALA A 94 21.17 3.10 -1.08
N ALA A 95 21.87 4.21 -1.24
CA ALA A 95 21.42 5.53 -0.79
C ALA A 95 20.11 5.94 -1.48
N ALA A 96 19.98 5.72 -2.79
CA ALA A 96 18.78 6.01 -3.54
C ALA A 96 17.58 5.16 -3.05
N ALA A 97 17.79 3.87 -2.79
CA ALA A 97 16.74 2.99 -2.28
C ALA A 97 16.22 3.43 -0.91
N TYR A 98 17.10 3.69 0.05
CA TYR A 98 16.74 4.18 1.38
C TYR A 98 16.09 5.57 1.33
N GLY A 99 16.60 6.48 0.50
CA GLY A 99 16.01 7.79 0.27
C GLY A 99 14.59 7.70 -0.30
N ALA A 100 14.37 6.80 -1.25
CA ALA A 100 13.03 6.56 -1.80
C ALA A 100 12.05 6.02 -0.75
N CYS A 101 12.50 5.14 0.16
CA CYS A 101 11.68 4.66 1.26
C CYS A 101 11.31 5.76 2.25
N LEU A 102 12.26 6.63 2.62
CA LEU A 102 11.98 7.81 3.47
C LEU A 102 10.93 8.72 2.84
N ASP A 103 11.09 9.04 1.57
CA ASP A 103 10.13 9.85 0.81
C ASP A 103 8.75 9.19 0.74
N ALA A 104 8.71 7.87 0.53
CA ALA A 104 7.47 7.11 0.47
C ALA A 104 6.70 7.18 1.80
N VAL A 105 7.40 6.99 2.93
CA VAL A 105 6.79 7.13 4.27
C VAL A 105 6.19 8.52 4.46
N ALA A 106 6.94 9.57 4.10
CA ALA A 106 6.46 10.95 4.22
C ALA A 106 5.20 11.19 3.37
N ARG A 107 5.19 10.72 2.11
CA ARG A 107 4.06 10.86 1.19
C ARG A 107 2.82 10.09 1.67
N VAL A 108 2.98 8.84 2.12
CA VAL A 108 1.86 8.04 2.65
C VAL A 108 1.27 8.69 3.89
N ARG A 109 2.11 9.19 4.81
CA ARG A 109 1.65 9.91 6.00
C ARG A 109 0.88 11.19 5.65
N ALA A 110 1.38 11.98 4.72
CA ALA A 110 0.69 13.18 4.25
C ALA A 110 -0.67 12.83 3.64
N ARG A 111 -0.73 11.76 2.84
CA ARG A 111 -1.99 11.31 2.24
C ARG A 111 -2.98 10.79 3.28
N ALA A 112 -2.52 10.01 4.25
CA ALA A 112 -3.34 9.54 5.36
C ALA A 112 -3.94 10.71 6.16
N ALA A 113 -3.14 11.76 6.41
CA ALA A 113 -3.63 12.98 7.07
C ALA A 113 -4.73 13.69 6.25
N GLN A 114 -4.58 13.82 4.94
CA GLN A 114 -5.61 14.39 4.05
C GLN A 114 -6.91 13.58 4.10
N LEU A 115 -6.79 12.26 4.19
CA LEU A 115 -7.93 11.35 4.29
C LEU A 115 -8.46 11.19 5.73
N ARG A 116 -7.88 11.91 6.70
CA ARG A 116 -8.22 11.83 8.13
C ARG A 116 -8.08 10.42 8.71
N VAL A 117 -7.16 9.63 8.19
CA VAL A 117 -6.83 8.31 8.74
C VAL A 117 -6.03 8.51 10.02
N PRO A 118 -6.44 7.93 11.15
CA PRO A 118 -5.69 8.00 12.40
C PRO A 118 -4.29 7.41 12.22
N GLN A 119 -3.29 8.11 12.74
CA GLN A 119 -1.90 7.67 12.71
C GLN A 119 -1.19 8.08 13.99
N SER A 120 -0.27 7.26 14.44
CA SER A 120 0.62 7.56 15.55
C SER A 120 2.06 7.57 15.07
N LYS A 121 2.88 8.42 15.67
CA LYS A 121 4.33 8.39 15.49
C LYS A 121 4.92 7.61 16.66
N ALA A 122 5.72 6.59 16.35
CA ALA A 122 6.57 5.94 17.32
C ALA A 122 8.03 6.20 16.92
N GLU A 123 8.90 6.36 17.90
CA GLU A 123 10.35 6.41 17.68
C GLU A 123 10.90 5.03 17.99
N SER A 124 11.64 4.44 17.04
CA SER A 124 12.40 3.24 17.31
C SER A 124 13.70 3.62 18.02
N LEU A 125 13.95 2.97 19.14
CA LEU A 125 15.24 3.03 19.81
C LEU A 125 16.04 1.81 19.34
N TYR A 126 17.14 2.05 18.66
CA TYR A 126 18.16 1.07 18.34
C TYR A 126 19.37 1.29 19.21
#